data_d1203b8be9e6ea446c8d5a5b7730498c
#
_entry.id   d1203b8be9e6ea446c8d5a5b7730498c
#
_cell.length_a   1.000
_cell.length_b   1.000
_cell.length_c   1.000
_cell.angle_alpha   90.00
_cell.angle_beta   90.00
_cell.angle_gamma   90.00
#
_symmetry.space_group_name_H-M   'P 1'
#
loop_
_entity.id
_entity.type
_entity.pdbx_description
1 polymer ?
#
loop_
_entity_poly.entity_id
_entity_poly.type
_entity_poly.pdbx_seq_one_letter_code
_entity_poly.pdbx_strand_id
1 'polypeptide(L)'
;MSDDLATLSALIKEPGQPDTVFKAFEDITRRLVGHELFTLLYVDGQEVARIYSNRPTEYPVSGRKTMGPTPWGKHVLDGRQPYLGKDKAGIRWAFFDHELIESMGLGSVINIPAIYDGKVVGTINLLAAEHHYREEHVAPVERLAPLLVPAFLAARAANKAA
;
A
#
# COMPACT_ATOMS: atom_id res chain seq x y z
N MET A 1 12.00 -15.18 -7.79
CA MET A 1 11.83 -15.36 -6.41
C MET A 1 12.77 -14.51 -5.62
N SER A 2 13.85 -15.06 -5.14
CA SER A 2 14.80 -14.28 -4.36
C SER A 2 15.34 -13.07 -5.09
N ASP A 3 15.27 -13.09 -6.43
CA ASP A 3 15.75 -11.99 -7.26
C ASP A 3 14.96 -10.70 -7.05
N ASP A 4 13.70 -10.77 -6.62
CA ASP A 4 12.90 -9.57 -6.40
C ASP A 4 13.44 -8.73 -5.25
N LEU A 5 13.87 -9.39 -4.16
CA LEU A 5 14.54 -8.68 -3.06
C LEU A 5 15.83 -8.02 -3.53
N ALA A 6 16.64 -8.76 -4.29
CA ALA A 6 17.89 -8.23 -4.80
C ALA A 6 17.68 -7.08 -5.77
N THR A 7 16.68 -7.18 -6.63
CA THR A 7 16.32 -6.13 -7.58
C THR A 7 15.92 -4.85 -6.86
N LEU A 8 15.02 -4.95 -5.89
CA LEU A 8 14.56 -3.78 -5.14
C LEU A 8 15.69 -3.18 -4.32
N SER A 9 16.49 -4.02 -3.67
CA SER A 9 17.64 -3.57 -2.88
C SER A 9 18.63 -2.77 -3.74
N ALA A 10 18.90 -3.24 -4.94
CA ALA A 10 19.80 -2.56 -5.86
C ALA A 10 19.24 -1.22 -6.33
N LEU A 11 17.91 -1.11 -6.48
CA LEU A 11 17.28 0.10 -6.98
C LEU A 11 17.23 1.23 -5.96
N ILE A 12 17.32 0.92 -4.68
CA ILE A 12 17.22 1.96 -3.61
C ILE A 12 18.29 3.03 -3.78
N LYS A 13 19.47 2.67 -4.28
CA LYS A 13 20.58 3.63 -4.46
C LYS A 13 20.50 4.43 -5.76
N GLU A 14 19.58 4.06 -6.67
CA GLU A 14 19.50 4.73 -7.96
C GLU A 14 18.78 6.07 -7.87
N PRO A 15 19.05 7.00 -8.81
CA PRO A 15 18.37 8.30 -8.79
C PRO A 15 16.90 8.19 -9.16
N GLY A 16 16.15 9.27 -8.94
CA GLY A 16 14.72 9.34 -9.27
C GLY A 16 13.83 8.80 -8.16
N GLN A 17 14.35 8.74 -6.93
CA GLN A 17 13.57 8.25 -5.80
C GLN A 17 12.57 9.30 -5.31
N PRO A 18 11.42 8.89 -4.76
CA PRO A 18 11.06 7.49 -4.49
C PRO A 18 10.41 6.78 -5.67
N ASP A 19 10.12 7.48 -6.77
CA ASP A 19 9.36 6.92 -7.88
C ASP A 19 10.02 5.70 -8.50
N THR A 20 11.34 5.67 -8.57
CA THR A 20 12.08 4.55 -9.13
C THR A 20 11.74 3.25 -8.40
N VAL A 21 11.82 3.23 -7.07
CA VAL A 21 11.53 2.02 -6.31
C VAL A 21 10.03 1.74 -6.26
N PHE A 22 9.19 2.78 -6.24
CA PHE A 22 7.74 2.60 -6.24
C PHE A 22 7.27 1.90 -7.52
N LYS A 23 7.75 2.37 -8.66
CA LYS A 23 7.37 1.80 -9.95
C LYS A 23 7.82 0.34 -10.06
N ALA A 24 9.04 0.05 -9.65
CA ALA A 24 9.56 -1.31 -9.67
C ALA A 24 8.77 -2.22 -8.74
N PHE A 25 8.41 -1.73 -7.56
CA PHE A 25 7.60 -2.49 -6.61
C PHE A 25 6.22 -2.82 -7.20
N GLU A 26 5.59 -1.86 -7.83
CA GLU A 26 4.30 -2.10 -8.50
C GLU A 26 4.43 -3.18 -9.58
N ASP A 27 5.44 -3.09 -10.43
CA ASP A 27 5.65 -4.06 -11.50
C ASP A 27 5.88 -5.47 -10.95
N ILE A 28 6.65 -5.57 -9.88
CA ILE A 28 6.95 -6.86 -9.24
C ILE A 28 5.68 -7.46 -8.62
N THR A 29 4.92 -6.67 -7.87
CA THR A 29 3.72 -7.18 -7.22
C THR A 29 2.62 -7.52 -8.22
N ARG A 30 2.55 -6.78 -9.35
CA ARG A 30 1.63 -7.14 -10.43
C ARG A 30 1.93 -8.53 -10.96
N ARG A 31 3.21 -8.86 -11.13
CA ARG A 31 3.63 -10.19 -11.60
C ARG A 31 3.36 -11.26 -10.55
N LEU A 32 3.60 -10.96 -9.28
CA LEU A 32 3.49 -11.94 -8.20
C LEU A 32 2.06 -12.27 -7.83
N VAL A 33 1.20 -11.26 -7.69
CA VAL A 33 -0.15 -11.45 -7.18
C VAL A 33 -1.23 -10.78 -8.03
N GLY A 34 -0.85 -9.83 -8.89
CA GLY A 34 -1.79 -9.10 -9.74
C GLY A 34 -2.51 -7.99 -9.00
N HIS A 35 -2.93 -6.97 -9.74
CA HIS A 35 -3.79 -5.90 -9.21
C HIS A 35 -4.40 -5.10 -10.36
N GLU A 36 -5.52 -4.43 -10.07
CA GLU A 36 -6.10 -3.43 -10.93
C GLU A 36 -5.80 -2.03 -10.39
N LEU A 37 -5.88 -1.86 -9.07
CA LEU A 37 -5.52 -0.62 -8.39
C LEU A 37 -4.35 -0.89 -7.46
N PHE A 38 -3.35 -0.02 -7.52
CA PHE A 38 -2.19 -0.07 -6.64
C PHE A 38 -1.92 1.32 -6.10
N THR A 39 -1.96 1.48 -4.79
CA THR A 39 -1.64 2.77 -4.15
C THR A 39 -0.69 2.55 -2.99
N LEU A 40 0.06 3.61 -2.67
CA LEU A 40 0.93 3.65 -1.50
C LEU A 40 0.57 4.87 -0.66
N LEU A 41 0.43 4.64 0.65
CA LEU A 41 0.18 5.68 1.64
C LEU A 41 1.34 5.71 2.62
N TYR A 42 1.93 6.89 2.88
CA TYR A 42 2.77 6.94 4.06
C TYR A 42 1.90 7.18 5.30
N VAL A 43 2.43 6.79 6.45
CA VAL A 43 1.75 6.93 7.74
C VAL A 43 2.70 7.65 8.68
N ASP A 44 2.20 8.70 9.34
CA ASP A 44 2.94 9.47 10.32
C ASP A 44 2.01 9.72 11.52
N GLY A 45 1.99 8.76 12.46
CA GLY A 45 1.04 8.79 13.54
C GLY A 45 -0.38 8.66 13.02
N GLN A 46 -1.21 9.68 13.23
CA GLN A 46 -2.59 9.68 12.75
C GLN A 46 -2.76 10.37 11.40
N GLU A 47 -1.65 10.86 10.83
CA GLU A 47 -1.68 11.49 9.52
C GLU A 47 -1.23 10.53 8.44
N VAL A 48 -1.89 10.61 7.29
CA VAL A 48 -1.58 9.78 6.12
C VAL A 48 -1.59 10.63 4.87
N ALA A 49 -0.89 10.17 3.84
CA ALA A 49 -1.00 10.78 2.51
C ALA A 49 -0.78 9.71 1.45
N ARG A 50 -1.57 9.78 0.38
CA ARG A 50 -1.35 8.91 -0.78
C ARG A 50 -0.23 9.50 -1.61
N ILE A 51 0.86 8.74 -1.75
CA ILE A 51 2.07 9.22 -2.41
C ILE A 51 2.35 8.54 -3.73
N TYR A 52 1.58 7.52 -4.08
CA TYR A 52 1.71 6.82 -5.36
C TYR A 52 0.37 6.16 -5.72
N SER A 53 0.02 6.20 -6.99
CA SER A 53 -1.20 5.57 -7.50
C SER A 53 -1.01 5.21 -8.97
N ASN A 54 -1.47 4.00 -9.36
CA ASN A 54 -1.50 3.62 -10.76
C ASN A 54 -2.81 4.06 -11.45
N ARG A 55 -3.75 4.63 -10.70
CA ARG A 55 -5.02 5.15 -11.21
C ARG A 55 -5.22 6.57 -10.68
N PRO A 56 -4.41 7.54 -11.15
CA PRO A 56 -4.41 8.89 -10.56
C PRO A 56 -5.69 9.68 -10.84
N THR A 57 -6.51 9.27 -11.80
CA THR A 57 -7.81 9.91 -12.04
C THR A 57 -8.78 9.62 -10.89
N GLU A 58 -8.94 8.34 -10.52
CA GLU A 58 -9.85 7.93 -9.45
C GLU A 58 -9.21 8.07 -8.07
N TYR A 59 -7.90 7.81 -8.00
CA TYR A 59 -7.14 7.85 -6.74
C TYR A 59 -5.89 8.70 -6.92
N PRO A 60 -6.03 10.03 -6.87
CA PRO A 60 -4.87 10.91 -7.06
C PRO A 60 -3.94 10.91 -5.85
N VAL A 61 -2.69 11.28 -6.10
CA VAL A 61 -1.76 11.63 -5.03
C VAL A 61 -2.39 12.77 -4.22
N SER A 62 -2.29 12.69 -2.90
CA SER A 62 -2.97 13.64 -2.00
C SER A 62 -1.98 14.23 -1.00
N GLY A 63 -2.38 15.37 -0.40
CA GLY A 63 -1.65 15.94 0.71
C GLY A 63 -1.92 15.20 2.02
N ARG A 64 -1.28 15.65 3.09
CA ARG A 64 -1.50 15.12 4.44
C ARG A 64 -2.93 15.35 4.86
N LYS A 65 -3.49 14.34 5.51
CA LYS A 65 -4.78 14.46 6.18
C LYS A 65 -4.79 13.58 7.42
N THR A 66 -5.55 13.99 8.42
CA THR A 66 -5.73 13.19 9.62
C THR A 66 -6.67 12.04 9.32
N MET A 67 -6.27 10.83 9.70
CA MET A 67 -7.15 9.67 9.63
C MET A 67 -7.79 9.46 10.98
N GLY A 68 -9.13 9.52 11.02
CA GLY A 68 -9.87 9.25 12.24
C GLY A 68 -9.77 7.78 12.64
N PRO A 69 -10.19 7.42 13.86
CA PRO A 69 -10.16 6.03 14.31
C PRO A 69 -11.13 5.19 13.48
N THR A 70 -10.65 4.06 12.98
CA THR A 70 -11.46 3.10 12.21
C THR A 70 -11.07 1.69 12.62
N PRO A 71 -11.98 0.70 12.46
CA PRO A 71 -11.60 -0.70 12.70
C PRO A 71 -10.43 -1.15 11.83
N TRP A 72 -10.38 -0.69 10.58
CA TRP A 72 -9.27 -1.00 9.68
C TRP A 72 -7.95 -0.43 10.22
N GLY A 73 -7.96 0.83 10.66
CA GLY A 73 -6.77 1.47 11.22
C GLY A 73 -6.29 0.77 12.48
N LYS A 74 -7.23 0.32 13.33
CA LYS A 74 -6.85 -0.43 14.51
C LYS A 74 -6.15 -1.74 14.17
N HIS A 75 -6.61 -2.43 13.13
CA HIS A 75 -6.02 -3.69 12.69
C HIS A 75 -4.68 -3.50 12.00
N VAL A 76 -4.64 -2.63 10.99
CA VAL A 76 -3.47 -2.48 10.12
C VAL A 76 -2.42 -1.57 10.73
N LEU A 77 -2.83 -0.42 11.28
CA LEU A 77 -1.87 0.58 11.75
C LEU A 77 -1.46 0.32 13.20
N ASP A 78 -2.42 0.16 14.11
CA ASP A 78 -2.11 -0.09 15.50
C ASP A 78 -1.68 -1.53 15.72
N GLY A 79 -2.38 -2.47 15.11
CA GLY A 79 -2.10 -3.89 15.22
C GLY A 79 -0.95 -4.36 14.35
N ARG A 80 -0.51 -3.55 13.39
CA ARG A 80 0.60 -3.86 12.49
C ARG A 80 0.40 -5.18 11.74
N GLN A 81 -0.84 -5.43 11.30
CA GLN A 81 -1.21 -6.68 10.65
C GLN A 81 -1.67 -6.44 9.22
N PRO A 82 -1.36 -7.33 8.28
CA PRO A 82 -1.96 -7.28 6.96
C PRO A 82 -3.47 -7.43 7.05
N TYR A 83 -4.17 -6.81 6.11
CA TYR A 83 -5.61 -7.00 5.95
C TYR A 83 -5.88 -7.66 4.60
N LEU A 84 -6.71 -8.68 4.62
CA LEU A 84 -7.19 -9.37 3.43
C LEU A 84 -8.71 -9.27 3.40
N GLY A 85 -9.24 -8.56 2.41
CA GLY A 85 -10.66 -8.53 2.13
C GLY A 85 -10.94 -9.33 0.86
N LYS A 86 -11.64 -10.45 0.98
CA LYS A 86 -11.82 -11.38 -0.13
C LYS A 86 -12.99 -11.01 -1.03
N ASP A 87 -13.94 -10.25 -0.51
CA ASP A 87 -15.19 -9.95 -1.17
C ASP A 87 -15.64 -8.52 -0.88
N LYS A 88 -16.78 -8.15 -1.46
CA LYS A 88 -17.34 -6.80 -1.29
C LYS A 88 -17.65 -6.47 0.16
N ALA A 89 -18.05 -7.45 0.94
CA ALA A 89 -18.29 -7.23 2.37
C ALA A 89 -17.00 -6.81 3.08
N GLY A 90 -15.87 -7.45 2.74
CA GLY A 90 -14.57 -7.07 3.27
C GLY A 90 -14.13 -5.66 2.88
N ILE A 91 -14.46 -5.24 1.66
CA ILE A 91 -14.20 -3.88 1.19
C ILE A 91 -15.05 -2.88 2.00
N ARG A 92 -16.33 -3.16 2.17
CA ARG A 92 -17.25 -2.25 2.90
C ARG A 92 -16.84 -2.11 4.36
N TRP A 93 -16.38 -3.17 4.97
CA TRP A 93 -15.89 -3.10 6.34
C TRP A 93 -14.68 -2.18 6.49
N ALA A 94 -13.78 -2.22 5.50
CA ALA A 94 -12.49 -1.53 5.58
C ALA A 94 -12.56 -0.06 5.15
N PHE A 95 -13.40 0.27 4.14
CA PHE A 95 -13.29 1.55 3.44
C PHE A 95 -14.63 2.26 3.33
N PHE A 96 -14.64 3.55 3.71
CA PHE A 96 -15.85 4.37 3.58
C PHE A 96 -16.17 4.67 2.11
N ASP A 97 -15.17 4.67 1.22
CA ASP A 97 -15.34 4.93 -0.21
C ASP A 97 -15.60 3.65 -1.01
N HIS A 98 -16.20 2.66 -0.38
CA HIS A 98 -16.46 1.35 -1.00
C HIS A 98 -17.34 1.44 -2.26
N GLU A 99 -18.19 2.45 -2.37
CA GLU A 99 -19.00 2.62 -3.57
C GLU A 99 -18.15 2.97 -4.79
N LEU A 100 -17.16 3.86 -4.61
CA LEU A 100 -16.21 4.17 -5.68
C LEU A 100 -15.42 2.92 -6.07
N ILE A 101 -14.95 2.18 -5.07
CA ILE A 101 -14.20 0.95 -5.30
C ILE A 101 -15.02 -0.06 -6.10
N GLU A 102 -16.28 -0.27 -5.71
CA GLU A 102 -17.16 -1.18 -6.44
C GLU A 102 -17.43 -0.70 -7.87
N SER A 103 -17.56 0.62 -8.07
CA SER A 103 -17.80 1.19 -9.39
C SER A 103 -16.63 0.94 -10.36
N MET A 104 -15.44 0.70 -9.83
CA MET A 104 -14.24 0.38 -10.62
C MET A 104 -14.12 -1.12 -10.90
N GLY A 105 -15.09 -1.92 -10.51
CA GLY A 105 -15.04 -3.37 -10.68
C GLY A 105 -14.19 -4.10 -9.65
N LEU A 106 -13.87 -3.44 -8.55
CA LEU A 106 -13.00 -3.99 -7.52
C LEU A 106 -13.83 -4.59 -6.38
N GLY A 107 -13.37 -5.70 -5.83
CA GLY A 107 -14.09 -6.40 -4.77
C GLY A 107 -13.21 -7.23 -3.85
N SER A 108 -11.89 -7.17 -4.01
CA SER A 108 -10.97 -7.78 -3.04
C SER A 108 -9.77 -6.87 -2.83
N VAL A 109 -9.11 -7.00 -1.68
CA VAL A 109 -8.03 -6.09 -1.28
C VAL A 109 -7.01 -6.80 -0.41
N ILE A 110 -5.75 -6.40 -0.59
CA ILE A 110 -4.68 -6.68 0.36
C ILE A 110 -4.09 -5.34 0.78
N ASN A 111 -4.01 -5.10 2.10
CA ASN A 111 -3.28 -3.97 2.65
C ASN A 111 -2.12 -4.52 3.47
N ILE A 112 -0.91 -4.11 3.13
CA ILE A 112 0.30 -4.59 3.78
C ILE A 112 0.99 -3.42 4.48
N PRO A 113 1.16 -3.46 5.81
CA PRO A 113 1.90 -2.42 6.51
C PRO A 113 3.41 -2.59 6.31
N ALA A 114 4.09 -1.48 6.04
CA ALA A 114 5.55 -1.42 6.09
C ALA A 114 5.91 -0.88 7.47
N ILE A 115 6.74 -1.62 8.19
CA ILE A 115 6.99 -1.38 9.61
C ILE A 115 8.45 -1.02 9.82
N TYR A 116 8.71 0.04 10.58
CA TYR A 116 10.05 0.45 10.97
C TYR A 116 10.03 0.90 12.43
N ASP A 117 10.95 0.40 13.22
CA ASP A 117 11.06 0.73 14.65
C ASP A 117 9.74 0.47 15.39
N GLY A 118 9.10 -0.65 15.08
CA GLY A 118 7.84 -1.07 15.69
C GLY A 118 6.61 -0.27 15.29
N LYS A 119 6.74 0.63 14.31
CA LYS A 119 5.63 1.49 13.88
C LYS A 119 5.39 1.35 12.38
N VAL A 120 4.13 1.46 11.99
CA VAL A 120 3.79 1.46 10.57
C VAL A 120 4.17 2.81 9.99
N VAL A 121 4.99 2.80 8.93
CA VAL A 121 5.43 4.02 8.23
C VAL A 121 4.76 4.17 6.88
N GLY A 122 4.09 3.14 6.41
CA GLY A 122 3.35 3.19 5.17
C GLY A 122 2.52 1.94 4.96
N THR A 123 1.59 2.00 4.01
CA THR A 123 0.81 0.83 3.61
C THR A 123 0.86 0.66 2.11
N ILE A 124 0.89 -0.60 1.69
CA ILE A 124 0.88 -1.02 0.30
C ILE A 124 -0.51 -1.61 0.06
N ASN A 125 -1.23 -1.05 -0.92
CA ASN A 125 -2.64 -1.35 -1.11
C ASN A 125 -2.86 -1.87 -2.53
N LEU A 126 -3.32 -3.13 -2.63
CA LEU A 126 -3.61 -3.78 -3.90
C LEU A 126 -5.07 -4.17 -3.91
N LEU A 127 -5.79 -3.77 -4.96
CA LEU A 127 -7.20 -4.10 -5.12
C LEU A 127 -7.42 -4.74 -6.49
N ALA A 128 -8.35 -5.68 -6.54
CA ALA A 128 -8.69 -6.41 -7.76
C ALA A 128 -10.14 -6.87 -7.68
N ALA A 129 -10.58 -7.66 -8.67
CA ALA A 129 -11.92 -8.19 -8.72
C ALA A 129 -12.25 -9.00 -7.46
N GLU A 130 -13.53 -9.10 -7.17
CA GLU A 130 -14.01 -9.89 -6.03
C GLU A 130 -13.46 -11.32 -6.10
N HIS A 131 -13.01 -11.85 -4.98
CA HIS A 131 -12.45 -13.19 -4.83
C HIS A 131 -11.09 -13.41 -5.49
N HIS A 132 -10.45 -12.35 -6.01
CA HIS A 132 -9.11 -12.49 -6.59
C HIS A 132 -8.07 -12.81 -5.53
N TYR A 133 -8.08 -12.08 -4.40
CA TYR A 133 -7.06 -12.27 -3.36
C TYR A 133 -7.45 -13.34 -2.35
N ARG A 134 -6.45 -14.16 -1.99
CA ARG A 134 -6.56 -15.23 -1.00
C ARG A 134 -5.36 -15.13 -0.06
N GLU A 135 -5.35 -15.93 1.00
CA GLU A 135 -4.31 -15.91 2.02
C GLU A 135 -2.91 -16.05 1.44
N GLU A 136 -2.75 -16.89 0.42
CA GLU A 136 -1.46 -17.15 -0.21
C GLU A 136 -0.86 -15.93 -0.91
N HIS A 137 -1.64 -14.90 -1.20
CA HIS A 137 -1.17 -13.68 -1.86
C HIS A 137 -0.54 -12.69 -0.89
N VAL A 138 -0.75 -12.85 0.41
CA VAL A 138 -0.28 -11.89 1.41
C VAL A 138 1.23 -11.97 1.60
N ALA A 139 1.77 -13.16 1.84
CA ALA A 139 3.18 -13.35 2.17
C ALA A 139 4.15 -12.84 1.09
N PRO A 140 3.91 -13.06 -0.22
CA PRO A 140 4.84 -12.53 -1.23
C PRO A 140 5.01 -11.02 -1.20
N VAL A 141 3.93 -10.27 -0.91
CA VAL A 141 3.99 -8.82 -0.82
C VAL A 141 4.59 -8.40 0.52
N GLU A 142 4.16 -9.04 1.60
CA GLU A 142 4.65 -8.72 2.94
C GLU A 142 6.17 -8.88 3.04
N ARG A 143 6.70 -9.89 2.38
CA ARG A 143 8.15 -10.14 2.36
C ARG A 143 8.94 -9.00 1.75
N LEU A 144 8.36 -8.29 0.76
CA LEU A 144 9.03 -7.20 0.06
C LEU A 144 8.77 -5.84 0.70
N ALA A 145 7.77 -5.73 1.56
CA ALA A 145 7.35 -4.46 2.15
C ALA A 145 8.49 -3.68 2.83
N PRO A 146 9.41 -4.32 3.58
CA PRO A 146 10.49 -3.57 4.23
C PRO A 146 11.36 -2.78 3.26
N LEU A 147 11.43 -3.17 2.01
CA LEU A 147 12.27 -2.49 1.00
C LEU A 147 11.71 -1.12 0.63
N LEU A 148 10.44 -0.84 0.96
CA LEU A 148 9.84 0.47 0.74
C LEU A 148 10.00 1.41 1.93
N VAL A 149 10.51 0.94 3.06
CA VAL A 149 10.65 1.76 4.26
C VAL A 149 11.45 3.05 4.01
N PRO A 150 12.65 3.00 3.38
CA PRO A 150 13.39 4.24 3.12
C PRO A 150 12.59 5.23 2.28
N ALA A 151 11.86 4.76 1.27
CA ALA A 151 11.08 5.61 0.39
C ALA A 151 9.88 6.23 1.12
N PHE A 152 9.20 5.47 1.99
CA PHE A 152 8.13 6.02 2.82
C PHE A 152 8.65 7.11 3.76
N LEU A 153 9.78 6.89 4.39
CA LEU A 153 10.36 7.86 5.31
C LEU A 153 10.79 9.13 4.57
N ALA A 154 11.39 8.98 3.39
CA ALA A 154 11.78 10.12 2.58
C ALA A 154 10.57 10.93 2.11
N ALA A 155 9.53 10.26 1.64
CA ALA A 155 8.31 10.94 1.20
C ALA A 155 7.63 11.67 2.36
N ARG A 156 7.60 11.05 3.53
CA ARG A 156 7.03 11.66 4.74
C ARG A 156 7.79 12.92 5.12
N ALA A 157 9.11 12.87 5.08
CA ALA A 157 9.95 14.03 5.42
C ALA A 157 9.75 15.17 4.41
N ALA A 158 9.67 14.85 3.12
CA ALA A 158 9.44 15.84 2.07
C ALA A 158 8.08 16.54 2.24
N ASN A 159 7.02 15.79 2.54
CA ASN A 159 5.70 16.36 2.75
C ASN A 159 5.60 17.17 4.04
N LYS A 160 6.38 16.81 5.04
CA LYS A 160 6.41 17.53 6.30
C LYS A 160 7.04 18.92 6.13
N ALA A 161 8.00 19.03 5.22
CA ALA A 161 8.69 20.29 4.93
C ALA A 161 7.82 21.22 4.10
N ALA A 162 6.83 20.71 3.40
CA ALA A 162 5.89 21.50 2.62
C ALA A 162 4.78 22.05 3.52
#